data_04918de7eb98d473fb06bbde948868b0
#
_entry.id   04918de7eb98d473fb06bbde948868b0
#
_cell.length_a   1.000
_cell.length_b   1.000
_cell.length_c   1.000
_cell.angle_alpha   90.00
_cell.angle_beta   90.00
_cell.angle_gamma   90.00
#
_symmetry.space_group_name_H-M   'P 1'
#
loop_
_entity.id
_entity.type
_entity.pdbx_description
1 polymer ?
#
loop_
_entity_poly.entity_id
_entity_poly.type
_entity_poly.pdbx_seq_one_letter_code
_entity_poly.pdbx_strand_id
1 'polypeptide(L)'
;TGFVSGAKETEESVKFGVVGAIQHLQIDYKAVNYSDAPWTNEPWQAISYVSCHDNHTLYDKLYVSRSDATEEAIIKMDKLANAIVLTSQGIPFIHAGAELLRTKNGNHNSYNLPDAINQIDWNRKTEYAPVVNYYKNLIALRKAHPAFRMPTADEVRKNLVFKTQVDGLVSYQISNYANGDSWKNVYVIYNAQTAPYTYQVDGNWKTAVLGDTFNSGDAISGSVTVPELSMAILYQE
;
A
#
# COMPACT_ATOMS: atom_id res chain seq x y z
N THR A 1 6.71 -6.52 -13.80
CA THR A 1 6.92 -5.37 -12.89
C THR A 1 5.61 -4.66 -12.65
N GLY A 2 5.44 -4.04 -11.50
CA GLY A 2 4.34 -3.18 -11.11
C GLY A 2 4.88 -1.92 -10.42
N PHE A 3 4.00 -1.08 -9.84
CA PHE A 3 4.38 0.17 -9.20
C PHE A 3 5.55 0.03 -8.23
N VAL A 4 5.44 -0.84 -7.22
CA VAL A 4 6.48 -1.02 -6.19
C VAL A 4 7.79 -1.61 -6.72
N SER A 5 7.77 -2.25 -7.90
CA SER A 5 8.95 -2.86 -8.53
C SER A 5 9.48 -2.05 -9.73
N GLY A 6 9.07 -0.77 -9.83
CA GLY A 6 9.65 0.21 -10.75
C GLY A 6 9.03 0.22 -12.16
N ALA A 7 7.81 -0.28 -12.34
CA ALA A 7 7.07 -0.06 -13.58
C ALA A 7 6.67 1.43 -13.66
N LYS A 8 6.88 2.01 -14.83
CA LYS A 8 6.46 3.38 -15.14
C LYS A 8 4.98 3.42 -15.52
N GLU A 9 4.38 4.60 -15.39
CA GLU A 9 2.99 4.86 -15.81
C GLU A 9 1.98 3.94 -15.12
N THR A 10 2.21 3.61 -13.85
CA THR A 10 1.34 2.75 -13.04
C THR A 10 0.62 3.49 -11.92
N GLU A 11 0.87 4.79 -11.77
CA GLU A 11 0.33 5.64 -10.71
C GLU A 11 -1.20 5.71 -10.78
N GLU A 12 -1.78 5.80 -12.00
CA GLU A 12 -3.23 5.81 -12.16
C GLU A 12 -3.88 4.50 -11.70
N SER A 13 -3.21 3.36 -11.94
CA SER A 13 -3.65 2.06 -11.44
C SER A 13 -3.62 1.98 -9.91
N VAL A 14 -2.62 2.59 -9.27
CA VAL A 14 -2.56 2.70 -7.80
C VAL A 14 -3.68 3.60 -7.28
N LYS A 15 -3.88 4.78 -7.88
CA LYS A 15 -4.97 5.70 -7.52
C LYS A 15 -6.34 5.01 -7.64
N PHE A 16 -6.55 4.26 -8.70
CA PHE A 16 -7.76 3.46 -8.91
C PHE A 16 -8.00 2.46 -7.77
N GLY A 17 -6.97 1.73 -7.36
CA GLY A 17 -7.05 0.83 -6.22
C GLY A 17 -7.29 1.56 -4.90
N VAL A 18 -6.62 2.70 -4.68
CA VAL A 18 -6.76 3.52 -3.45
C VAL A 18 -8.19 3.94 -3.19
N VAL A 19 -8.96 4.29 -4.22
CA VAL A 19 -10.38 4.68 -4.06
C VAL A 19 -11.36 3.51 -4.02
N GLY A 20 -10.88 2.26 -4.06
CA GLY A 20 -11.75 1.07 -4.09
C GLY A 20 -12.45 0.87 -5.43
N ALA A 21 -11.78 1.22 -6.52
CA ALA A 21 -12.24 1.04 -7.91
C ALA A 21 -13.56 1.78 -8.26
N ILE A 22 -13.96 2.75 -7.45
CA ILE A 22 -15.12 3.61 -7.72
C ILE A 22 -14.79 4.69 -8.75
N GLN A 23 -15.82 5.34 -9.27
CA GLN A 23 -15.64 6.56 -10.07
C GLN A 23 -15.09 7.70 -9.21
N HIS A 24 -13.96 8.30 -9.65
CA HIS A 24 -13.34 9.45 -9.00
C HIS A 24 -12.80 10.44 -10.04
N LEU A 25 -13.03 11.75 -9.83
CA LEU A 25 -12.72 12.79 -10.83
C LEU A 25 -11.24 12.96 -11.17
N GLN A 26 -10.35 12.54 -10.25
CA GLN A 26 -8.90 12.67 -10.41
C GLN A 26 -8.24 11.40 -10.97
N ILE A 27 -8.98 10.47 -11.54
CA ILE A 27 -8.44 9.26 -12.17
C ILE A 27 -8.64 9.33 -13.67
N ASP A 28 -7.55 9.20 -14.41
CA ASP A 28 -7.61 8.94 -15.84
C ASP A 28 -7.76 7.43 -16.09
N TYR A 29 -8.99 6.99 -16.30
CA TYR A 29 -9.28 5.55 -16.49
C TYR A 29 -8.61 4.97 -17.74
N LYS A 30 -8.28 5.79 -18.74
CA LYS A 30 -7.55 5.30 -19.93
C LYS A 30 -6.10 4.94 -19.64
N ALA A 31 -5.55 5.48 -18.55
CA ALA A 31 -4.21 5.16 -18.07
C ALA A 31 -4.20 4.06 -16.99
N VAL A 32 -5.38 3.54 -16.60
CA VAL A 32 -5.48 2.42 -15.66
C VAL A 32 -5.20 1.11 -16.40
N ASN A 33 -4.27 0.30 -15.88
CA ASN A 33 -3.96 -1.00 -16.45
C ASN A 33 -5.17 -1.95 -16.35
N TYR A 34 -5.55 -2.57 -17.45
CA TYR A 34 -6.62 -3.55 -17.56
C TYR A 34 -8.05 -3.00 -17.29
N SER A 35 -8.21 -1.67 -17.28
CA SER A 35 -9.54 -1.05 -17.16
C SER A 35 -9.57 0.30 -17.87
N ASP A 36 -10.72 0.67 -18.39
CA ASP A 36 -11.02 1.98 -18.96
C ASP A 36 -12.25 2.64 -18.31
N ALA A 37 -12.74 2.03 -17.22
CA ALA A 37 -13.93 2.49 -16.49
C ALA A 37 -13.88 2.05 -15.02
N PRO A 38 -14.68 2.68 -14.12
CA PRO A 38 -14.89 2.18 -12.77
C PRO A 38 -15.43 0.75 -12.76
N TRP A 39 -15.03 -0.04 -11.76
CA TRP A 39 -15.53 -1.42 -11.60
C TRP A 39 -16.67 -1.52 -10.59
N THR A 40 -16.75 -0.57 -9.67
CA THR A 40 -17.67 -0.64 -8.53
C THR A 40 -18.45 0.64 -8.37
N ASN A 41 -19.65 0.53 -7.81
CA ASN A 41 -20.44 1.69 -7.39
C ASN A 41 -20.03 2.16 -5.99
N GLU A 42 -19.63 1.22 -5.13
CA GLU A 42 -19.22 1.48 -3.74
C GLU A 42 -17.88 0.81 -3.44
N PRO A 43 -17.02 1.40 -2.58
CA PRO A 43 -15.67 0.90 -2.35
C PRO A 43 -15.64 -0.51 -1.75
N TRP A 44 -16.62 -0.90 -0.95
CA TRP A 44 -16.71 -2.23 -0.34
C TRP A 44 -17.01 -3.36 -1.35
N GLN A 45 -17.33 -3.04 -2.60
CA GLN A 45 -17.49 -4.01 -3.68
C GLN A 45 -16.14 -4.40 -4.32
N ALA A 46 -15.06 -3.70 -3.98
CA ALA A 46 -13.71 -4.01 -4.42
C ALA A 46 -12.92 -4.76 -3.35
N ILE A 47 -12.18 -5.79 -3.78
CA ILE A 47 -11.17 -6.48 -2.96
C ILE A 47 -9.79 -6.03 -3.42
N SER A 48 -9.04 -5.37 -2.52
CA SER A 48 -7.67 -4.92 -2.76
C SER A 48 -6.69 -5.97 -2.29
N TYR A 49 -5.82 -6.45 -3.18
CA TYR A 49 -4.79 -7.44 -2.86
C TYR A 49 -3.62 -7.37 -3.85
N VAL A 50 -2.49 -7.95 -3.49
CA VAL A 50 -1.29 -8.02 -4.33
C VAL A 50 -0.86 -9.46 -4.64
N SER A 51 -1.37 -10.44 -3.90
CA SER A 51 -1.17 -11.87 -4.17
C SER A 51 -2.30 -12.71 -3.57
N CYS A 52 -2.53 -13.87 -4.15
CA CYS A 52 -3.47 -14.87 -3.66
C CYS A 52 -2.87 -16.28 -3.81
N HIS A 53 -3.68 -17.34 -3.72
CA HIS A 53 -3.20 -18.72 -3.78
C HIS A 53 -2.66 -19.12 -5.17
N ASP A 54 -3.17 -18.51 -6.25
CA ASP A 54 -2.69 -18.73 -7.61
C ASP A 54 -1.43 -17.90 -7.90
N ASN A 55 -0.65 -18.36 -8.87
CA ASN A 55 0.60 -17.75 -9.33
C ASN A 55 1.68 -17.69 -8.22
N HIS A 56 2.64 -16.78 -8.38
CA HIS A 56 3.70 -16.57 -7.40
C HIS A 56 3.15 -15.96 -6.10
N THR A 57 3.79 -16.27 -4.96
CA THR A 57 3.67 -15.41 -3.78
C THR A 57 4.18 -14.01 -4.11
N LEU A 58 3.84 -13.00 -3.30
CA LEU A 58 4.36 -11.64 -3.52
C LEU A 58 5.90 -11.63 -3.49
N TYR A 59 6.49 -12.27 -2.49
CA TYR A 59 7.94 -12.36 -2.34
C TYR A 59 8.62 -12.97 -3.58
N ASP A 60 8.13 -14.13 -4.05
CA ASP A 60 8.67 -14.76 -5.27
C ASP A 60 8.47 -13.88 -6.52
N LYS A 61 7.30 -13.22 -6.64
CA LYS A 61 7.01 -12.32 -7.75
C LYS A 61 7.95 -11.13 -7.80
N LEU A 62 8.30 -10.58 -6.65
CA LEU A 62 9.25 -9.47 -6.57
C LEU A 62 10.65 -9.89 -7.02
N TYR A 63 11.13 -11.07 -6.62
CA TYR A 63 12.40 -11.63 -7.12
C TYR A 63 12.39 -11.86 -8.62
N VAL A 64 11.30 -12.40 -9.17
CA VAL A 64 11.17 -12.58 -10.63
C VAL A 64 11.14 -11.25 -11.35
N SER A 65 10.50 -10.24 -10.78
CA SER A 65 10.37 -8.90 -11.39
C SER A 65 11.62 -8.05 -11.26
N ARG A 66 12.43 -8.27 -10.22
CA ARG A 66 13.62 -7.50 -9.86
C ARG A 66 14.75 -8.43 -9.41
N SER A 67 15.17 -9.30 -10.34
CA SER A 67 16.30 -10.21 -10.11
C SER A 67 17.64 -9.50 -9.86
N ASP A 68 17.70 -8.20 -10.14
CA ASP A 68 18.82 -7.29 -9.90
C ASP A 68 18.80 -6.66 -8.48
N ALA A 69 17.69 -6.78 -7.76
CA ALA A 69 17.52 -6.12 -6.45
C ALA A 69 18.14 -6.95 -5.31
N THR A 70 18.59 -6.26 -4.29
CA THR A 70 18.99 -6.89 -3.02
C THR A 70 17.77 -7.42 -2.26
N GLU A 71 17.98 -8.40 -1.37
CA GLU A 71 16.89 -8.90 -0.51
C GLU A 71 16.26 -7.78 0.33
N GLU A 72 17.05 -6.85 0.83
CA GLU A 72 16.54 -5.69 1.56
C GLU A 72 15.56 -4.86 0.70
N ALA A 73 15.89 -4.61 -0.57
CA ALA A 73 15.01 -3.89 -1.47
C ALA A 73 13.73 -4.69 -1.78
N ILE A 74 13.82 -6.02 -1.93
CA ILE A 74 12.66 -6.90 -2.09
C ILE A 74 11.73 -6.83 -0.87
N ILE A 75 12.28 -6.85 0.34
CA ILE A 75 11.51 -6.72 1.58
C ILE A 75 10.83 -5.35 1.68
N LYS A 76 11.52 -4.26 1.29
CA LYS A 76 10.91 -2.92 1.24
C LYS A 76 9.75 -2.87 0.24
N MET A 77 9.90 -3.45 -0.95
CA MET A 77 8.84 -3.54 -1.96
C MET A 77 7.65 -4.35 -1.46
N ASP A 78 7.87 -5.48 -0.77
CA ASP A 78 6.82 -6.32 -0.18
C ASP A 78 6.01 -5.53 0.86
N LYS A 79 6.69 -4.86 1.78
CA LYS A 79 6.06 -4.00 2.78
C LYS A 79 5.25 -2.87 2.14
N LEU A 80 5.82 -2.16 1.15
CA LEU A 80 5.12 -1.06 0.47
C LEU A 80 3.88 -1.56 -0.27
N ALA A 81 3.95 -2.72 -0.95
CA ALA A 81 2.82 -3.28 -1.68
C ALA A 81 1.61 -3.54 -0.77
N ASN A 82 1.84 -4.17 0.39
CA ASN A 82 0.76 -4.41 1.36
C ASN A 82 0.39 -3.17 2.19
N ALA A 83 1.29 -2.19 2.33
CA ALA A 83 0.96 -0.88 2.88
C ALA A 83 -0.09 -0.17 2.00
N ILE A 84 0.08 -0.19 0.67
CA ILE A 84 -0.91 0.33 -0.28
C ILE A 84 -2.26 -0.39 -0.11
N VAL A 85 -2.27 -1.73 -0.03
CA VAL A 85 -3.50 -2.51 0.20
C VAL A 85 -4.20 -2.10 1.49
N LEU A 86 -3.46 -2.00 2.60
CA LEU A 86 -4.03 -1.74 3.92
C LEU A 86 -4.40 -0.27 4.16
N THR A 87 -3.95 0.65 3.32
CA THR A 87 -4.33 2.07 3.37
C THR A 87 -5.29 2.49 2.25
N SER A 88 -5.65 1.58 1.35
CA SER A 88 -6.67 1.79 0.32
C SER A 88 -8.08 1.61 0.88
N GLN A 89 -9.05 2.25 0.23
CA GLN A 89 -10.48 2.00 0.48
C GLN A 89 -10.88 0.59 -0.02
N GLY A 90 -12.06 0.12 0.39
CA GLY A 90 -12.52 -1.22 0.03
C GLY A 90 -12.07 -2.32 1.00
N ILE A 91 -12.17 -3.57 0.57
CA ILE A 91 -11.89 -4.74 1.41
C ILE A 91 -10.45 -5.20 1.16
N PRO A 92 -9.54 -5.10 2.15
CA PRO A 92 -8.19 -5.61 1.99
C PRO A 92 -8.16 -7.13 2.13
N PHE A 93 -7.41 -7.80 1.26
CA PHE A 93 -7.12 -9.22 1.34
C PHE A 93 -5.61 -9.45 1.42
N ILE A 94 -5.19 -10.28 2.35
CA ILE A 94 -3.78 -10.66 2.53
C ILE A 94 -3.67 -12.18 2.35
N HIS A 95 -2.82 -12.60 1.41
CA HIS A 95 -2.49 -14.01 1.24
C HIS A 95 -1.77 -14.54 2.48
N ALA A 96 -2.23 -15.67 3.02
CA ALA A 96 -1.65 -16.26 4.24
C ALA A 96 -0.14 -16.50 4.10
N GLY A 97 0.63 -15.95 5.03
CA GLY A 97 2.09 -16.00 5.03
C GLY A 97 2.79 -14.84 4.33
N ALA A 98 2.05 -13.89 3.69
CA ALA A 98 2.66 -12.70 3.11
C ALA A 98 3.45 -11.91 4.17
N GLU A 99 2.92 -11.82 5.39
CA GLU A 99 3.54 -11.13 6.52
C GLU A 99 4.86 -11.71 7.00
N LEU A 100 5.18 -12.93 6.57
CA LEU A 100 6.45 -13.60 6.87
C LEU A 100 7.23 -13.96 5.60
N LEU A 101 6.96 -13.23 4.51
CA LEU A 101 7.63 -13.37 3.21
C LEU A 101 7.54 -14.79 2.64
N ARG A 102 6.34 -15.39 2.69
CA ARG A 102 6.10 -16.74 2.19
C ARG A 102 6.65 -16.92 0.78
N THR A 103 7.42 -17.99 0.57
CA THR A 103 7.91 -18.41 -0.73
C THR A 103 7.34 -19.78 -1.10
N LYS A 104 7.18 -20.02 -2.38
CA LYS A 104 6.95 -21.32 -3.02
C LYS A 104 8.16 -21.70 -3.88
N ASN A 105 9.34 -21.20 -3.53
CA ASN A 105 10.60 -21.40 -4.26
C ASN A 105 10.48 -21.00 -5.74
N GLY A 106 9.78 -19.89 -6.03
CA GLY A 106 9.57 -19.37 -7.38
C GLY A 106 8.54 -20.14 -8.21
N ASN A 107 7.84 -21.13 -7.64
CA ASN A 107 6.81 -21.89 -8.36
C ASN A 107 5.52 -21.07 -8.49
N HIS A 108 5.12 -20.73 -9.69
CA HIS A 108 3.89 -19.98 -9.97
C HIS A 108 2.66 -20.88 -10.09
N ASN A 109 2.83 -22.14 -10.42
CA ASN A 109 1.75 -23.11 -10.61
C ASN A 109 1.95 -24.31 -9.69
N SER A 110 1.64 -24.15 -8.40
CA SER A 110 2.02 -25.07 -7.34
C SER A 110 0.87 -25.96 -6.85
N TYR A 111 -0.32 -25.90 -7.48
CA TYR A 111 -1.55 -26.54 -6.97
C TYR A 111 -1.41 -28.05 -6.74
N ASN A 112 -0.58 -28.73 -7.52
CA ASN A 112 -0.33 -30.19 -7.42
C ASN A 112 1.10 -30.53 -6.98
N LEU A 113 1.85 -29.53 -6.48
CA LEU A 113 3.20 -29.75 -5.96
C LEU A 113 3.11 -30.23 -4.49
N PRO A 114 4.17 -30.91 -4.00
CA PRO A 114 4.19 -31.45 -2.64
C PRO A 114 4.15 -30.37 -1.56
N ASP A 115 3.84 -30.78 -0.33
CA ASP A 115 3.75 -29.92 0.85
C ASP A 115 5.01 -29.10 1.08
N ALA A 116 6.20 -29.65 0.77
CA ALA A 116 7.46 -28.93 0.86
C ALA A 116 7.50 -27.60 0.07
N ILE A 117 6.65 -27.47 -0.97
CA ILE A 117 6.49 -26.22 -1.74
C ILE A 117 5.32 -25.38 -1.22
N ASN A 118 4.21 -26.03 -0.84
CA ASN A 118 2.96 -25.33 -0.55
C ASN A 118 2.76 -24.98 0.93
N GLN A 119 3.43 -25.66 1.85
CA GLN A 119 3.35 -25.36 3.29
C GLN A 119 3.83 -23.94 3.61
N ILE A 120 3.35 -23.40 4.73
CA ILE A 120 3.87 -22.16 5.30
C ILE A 120 5.01 -22.56 6.25
N ASP A 121 6.22 -22.07 5.98
CA ASP A 121 7.35 -22.22 6.90
C ASP A 121 7.22 -21.19 8.02
N TRP A 122 6.72 -21.62 9.16
CA TRP A 122 6.49 -20.78 10.32
C TRP A 122 7.78 -20.28 11.00
N ASN A 123 8.95 -20.88 10.72
CA ASN A 123 10.23 -20.39 11.24
C ASN A 123 10.53 -18.98 10.69
N ARG A 124 10.08 -18.67 9.48
CA ARG A 124 10.21 -17.35 8.85
C ARG A 124 9.55 -16.24 9.68
N LYS A 125 8.56 -16.57 10.51
CA LYS A 125 7.95 -15.61 11.45
C LYS A 125 8.97 -15.04 12.45
N THR A 126 9.94 -15.86 12.88
CA THR A 126 11.01 -15.41 13.77
C THR A 126 12.12 -14.74 12.96
N GLU A 127 12.50 -15.33 11.84
CA GLU A 127 13.54 -14.84 10.94
C GLU A 127 13.21 -13.43 10.42
N TYR A 128 11.96 -13.19 10.00
CA TYR A 128 11.48 -11.91 9.48
C TYR A 128 10.55 -11.18 10.47
N ALA A 129 10.81 -11.30 11.76
CA ALA A 129 10.00 -10.66 12.79
C ALA A 129 9.75 -9.15 12.59
N PRO A 130 10.69 -8.34 12.08
CA PRO A 130 10.43 -6.95 11.74
C PRO A 130 9.34 -6.77 10.68
N VAL A 131 9.28 -7.62 9.66
CA VAL A 131 8.23 -7.60 8.63
C VAL A 131 6.88 -7.95 9.25
N VAL A 132 6.82 -9.02 10.05
CA VAL A 132 5.61 -9.42 10.77
C VAL A 132 5.07 -8.28 11.64
N ASN A 133 5.95 -7.56 12.34
CA ASN A 133 5.57 -6.43 13.18
C ASN A 133 5.09 -5.24 12.34
N TYR A 134 5.68 -4.99 11.18
CA TYR A 134 5.23 -3.97 10.24
C TYR A 134 3.76 -4.22 9.82
N TYR A 135 3.42 -5.46 9.41
CA TYR A 135 2.05 -5.83 9.06
C TYR A 135 1.08 -5.70 10.25
N LYS A 136 1.49 -6.11 11.45
CA LYS A 136 0.66 -5.91 12.66
C LYS A 136 0.35 -4.44 12.90
N ASN A 137 1.34 -3.57 12.75
CA ASN A 137 1.18 -2.14 12.94
C ASN A 137 0.27 -1.52 11.87
N LEU A 138 0.39 -1.94 10.60
CA LEU A 138 -0.52 -1.50 9.52
C LEU A 138 -1.96 -1.92 9.79
N ILE A 139 -2.18 -3.17 10.22
CA ILE A 139 -3.52 -3.67 10.56
C ILE A 139 -4.09 -2.89 11.75
N ALA A 140 -3.28 -2.63 12.78
CA ALA A 140 -3.68 -1.84 13.93
C ALA A 140 -4.06 -0.42 13.54
N LEU A 141 -3.25 0.23 12.70
CA LEU A 141 -3.53 1.57 12.16
C LEU A 141 -4.85 1.60 11.38
N ARG A 142 -5.06 0.67 10.44
CA ARG A 142 -6.31 0.59 9.68
C ARG A 142 -7.54 0.35 10.58
N LYS A 143 -7.39 -0.44 11.64
CA LYS A 143 -8.47 -0.69 12.62
C LYS A 143 -8.78 0.54 13.45
N ALA A 144 -7.76 1.29 13.87
CA ALA A 144 -7.90 2.51 14.67
C ALA A 144 -8.47 3.69 13.86
N HIS A 145 -8.19 3.75 12.55
CA HIS A 145 -8.53 4.90 11.71
C HIS A 145 -9.59 4.55 10.65
N PRO A 146 -10.89 4.86 10.93
CA PRO A 146 -11.99 4.64 9.99
C PRO A 146 -11.86 5.38 8.66
N ALA A 147 -11.06 6.44 8.57
CA ALA A 147 -10.77 7.17 7.33
C ALA A 147 -10.26 6.26 6.20
N PHE A 148 -9.57 5.16 6.52
CA PHE A 148 -9.12 4.16 5.54
C PHE A 148 -10.20 3.16 5.09
N ARG A 149 -11.44 3.30 5.58
CA ARG A 149 -12.56 2.37 5.32
C ARG A 149 -13.88 3.13 5.19
N MET A 150 -13.88 4.21 4.41
CA MET A 150 -15.10 4.98 4.12
C MET A 150 -16.12 4.06 3.45
N PRO A 151 -17.38 4.02 3.92
CA PRO A 151 -18.36 3.03 3.47
C PRO A 151 -18.98 3.36 2.11
N THR A 152 -18.96 4.62 1.68
CA THR A 152 -19.64 5.04 0.46
C THR A 152 -18.71 5.76 -0.53
N ALA A 153 -19.02 5.63 -1.82
CA ALA A 153 -18.33 6.35 -2.87
C ALA A 153 -18.44 7.87 -2.72
N ASP A 154 -19.57 8.37 -2.22
CA ASP A 154 -19.75 9.80 -1.96
C ASP A 154 -18.83 10.30 -0.85
N GLU A 155 -18.63 9.53 0.21
CA GLU A 155 -17.65 9.88 1.25
C GLU A 155 -16.23 9.89 0.72
N VAL A 156 -15.86 8.90 -0.09
CA VAL A 156 -14.52 8.85 -0.71
C VAL A 156 -14.32 10.06 -1.61
N ARG A 157 -15.26 10.36 -2.51
CA ARG A 157 -15.19 11.52 -3.42
C ARG A 157 -15.12 12.86 -2.69
N LYS A 158 -15.84 12.97 -1.57
CA LYS A 158 -15.90 14.21 -0.76
C LYS A 158 -14.61 14.45 0.01
N ASN A 159 -14.00 13.39 0.54
CA ASN A 159 -12.95 13.52 1.55
C ASN A 159 -11.55 13.15 1.06
N LEU A 160 -11.40 12.37 -0.02
CA LEU A 160 -10.12 11.95 -0.55
C LEU A 160 -9.75 12.74 -1.80
N VAL A 161 -8.56 13.36 -1.77
CA VAL A 161 -8.02 14.14 -2.88
C VAL A 161 -6.59 13.72 -3.15
N PHE A 162 -6.30 13.30 -4.38
CA PHE A 162 -4.93 13.04 -4.82
C PHE A 162 -4.17 14.36 -4.97
N LYS A 163 -2.90 14.31 -4.60
CA LYS A 163 -1.98 15.44 -4.64
C LYS A 163 -1.00 15.29 -5.82
N THR A 164 0.20 15.82 -5.68
CA THR A 164 1.22 15.82 -6.75
C THR A 164 1.51 14.39 -7.21
N GLN A 165 1.51 14.20 -8.52
CA GLN A 165 1.92 12.98 -9.19
C GLN A 165 3.31 13.17 -9.79
N VAL A 166 4.21 12.27 -9.43
CA VAL A 166 5.58 12.17 -9.95
C VAL A 166 5.83 10.69 -10.21
N ASP A 167 6.62 10.35 -11.21
CA ASP A 167 6.96 8.96 -11.52
C ASP A 167 7.42 8.20 -10.27
N GLY A 168 6.77 7.08 -9.98
CA GLY A 168 7.05 6.24 -8.81
C GLY A 168 6.57 6.83 -7.47
N LEU A 169 5.72 7.88 -7.50
CA LEU A 169 5.19 8.50 -6.29
C LEU A 169 3.68 8.72 -6.42
N VAL A 170 2.93 8.25 -5.44
CA VAL A 170 1.50 8.54 -5.32
C VAL A 170 1.22 9.11 -3.95
N SER A 171 0.47 10.21 -3.90
CA SER A 171 0.09 10.83 -2.64
C SER A 171 -1.37 11.28 -2.65
N TYR A 172 -2.00 11.21 -1.49
CA TYR A 172 -3.37 11.69 -1.29
C TYR A 172 -3.60 12.18 0.13
N GLN A 173 -4.61 13.01 0.26
CA GLN A 173 -5.09 13.51 1.55
C GLN A 173 -6.52 13.06 1.76
N ILE A 174 -6.83 12.58 2.97
CA ILE A 174 -8.18 12.37 3.47
C ILE A 174 -8.45 13.46 4.50
N SER A 175 -9.62 14.10 4.45
CA SER A 175 -9.94 15.27 5.27
C SER A 175 -11.28 15.14 5.99
N ASN A 176 -11.59 16.11 6.87
CA ASN A 176 -12.90 16.28 7.50
C ASN A 176 -13.30 15.19 8.49
N TYR A 177 -12.35 14.61 9.25
CA TYR A 177 -12.67 13.51 10.18
C TYR A 177 -13.43 12.37 9.48
N ALA A 178 -12.97 12.01 8.26
CA ALA A 178 -13.68 11.10 7.38
C ALA A 178 -14.10 9.80 8.09
N ASN A 179 -15.35 9.40 7.87
CA ASN A 179 -15.96 8.23 8.50
C ASN A 179 -15.88 8.24 10.05
N GLY A 180 -15.91 9.45 10.67
CA GLY A 180 -15.82 9.61 12.13
C GLY A 180 -14.44 9.34 12.72
N ASP A 181 -13.39 9.47 11.94
CA ASP A 181 -12.01 9.32 12.41
C ASP A 181 -11.65 10.38 13.46
N SER A 182 -10.74 10.05 14.36
CA SER A 182 -10.16 10.99 15.33
C SER A 182 -9.20 11.98 14.68
N TRP A 183 -8.63 11.65 13.53
CA TRP A 183 -7.78 12.53 12.75
C TRP A 183 -8.61 13.41 11.81
N LYS A 184 -8.42 14.73 11.94
CA LYS A 184 -9.06 15.70 11.05
C LYS A 184 -8.61 15.54 9.61
N ASN A 185 -7.31 15.41 9.43
CA ASN A 185 -6.68 15.21 8.13
C ASN A 185 -5.63 14.11 8.21
N VAL A 186 -5.55 13.32 7.15
CA VAL A 186 -4.53 12.28 6.94
C VAL A 186 -3.86 12.52 5.60
N TYR A 187 -2.54 12.51 5.57
CA TYR A 187 -1.76 12.60 4.34
C TYR A 187 -1.00 11.30 4.15
N VAL A 188 -1.17 10.64 3.02
CA VAL A 188 -0.47 9.39 2.67
C VAL A 188 0.41 9.63 1.47
N ILE A 189 1.66 9.16 1.54
CA ILE A 189 2.65 9.29 0.47
C ILE A 189 3.30 7.93 0.27
N TYR A 190 3.19 7.37 -0.92
CA TYR A 190 3.88 6.16 -1.35
C TYR A 190 5.08 6.54 -2.20
N ASN A 191 6.27 6.16 -1.81
CA ASN A 191 7.50 6.34 -2.57
C ASN A 191 7.99 4.98 -3.07
N ALA A 192 7.76 4.65 -4.34
CA ALA A 192 8.25 3.45 -5.00
C ALA A 192 9.60 3.67 -5.73
N GLN A 193 10.20 4.86 -5.59
CA GLN A 193 11.51 5.15 -6.15
C GLN A 193 12.60 4.46 -5.33
N THR A 194 13.75 4.25 -5.95
CA THR A 194 14.95 3.66 -5.32
C THR A 194 15.83 4.67 -4.60
N ALA A 195 15.29 5.88 -4.37
CA ALA A 195 15.92 6.96 -3.62
C ALA A 195 14.90 7.63 -2.70
N PRO A 196 15.32 8.22 -1.58
CA PRO A 196 14.45 9.04 -0.75
C PRO A 196 13.88 10.22 -1.55
N TYR A 197 12.64 10.59 -1.27
CA TYR A 197 11.97 11.73 -1.89
C TYR A 197 11.53 12.75 -0.84
N THR A 198 11.96 14.00 -1.01
CA THR A 198 11.52 15.10 -0.14
C THR A 198 10.24 15.71 -0.69
N TYR A 199 9.15 15.46 0.03
CA TYR A 199 7.80 15.88 -0.33
C TYR A 199 7.44 17.17 0.41
N GLN A 200 6.91 18.17 -0.32
CA GLN A 200 6.44 19.42 0.27
C GLN A 200 5.04 19.23 0.85
N VAL A 201 4.85 19.65 2.08
CA VAL A 201 3.55 19.61 2.77
C VAL A 201 3.22 20.99 3.33
N ASP A 202 2.00 21.44 3.10
CA ASP A 202 1.51 22.70 3.64
C ASP A 202 0.97 22.50 5.06
N GLY A 203 1.33 23.43 5.94
CA GLY A 203 0.86 23.41 7.34
C GLY A 203 1.71 22.54 8.26
N ASN A 204 1.19 22.31 9.44
CA ASN A 204 1.85 21.52 10.51
C ASN A 204 1.18 20.16 10.62
N TRP A 205 1.97 19.11 10.62
CA TRP A 205 1.55 17.71 10.68
C TRP A 205 2.27 16.98 11.81
N LYS A 206 1.73 15.83 12.20
CA LYS A 206 2.41 14.85 13.06
C LYS A 206 2.63 13.57 12.25
N THR A 207 3.71 12.86 12.55
CA THR A 207 4.06 11.61 11.85
C THR A 207 3.38 10.42 12.53
N ALA A 208 2.52 9.72 11.78
CA ALA A 208 1.99 8.41 12.17
C ALA A 208 2.86 7.26 11.67
N VAL A 209 3.34 7.36 10.43
CA VAL A 209 4.23 6.37 9.81
C VAL A 209 5.29 7.09 8.99
N LEU A 210 6.55 6.67 9.12
CA LEU A 210 7.64 7.08 8.23
C LEU A 210 8.58 5.88 8.01
N GLY A 211 8.54 5.31 6.81
CA GLY A 211 9.21 4.05 6.52
C GLY A 211 8.75 2.94 7.47
N ASP A 212 9.65 2.41 8.28
CA ASP A 212 9.36 1.34 9.23
C ASP A 212 8.96 1.85 10.63
N THR A 213 9.02 3.16 10.86
CA THR A 213 8.68 3.77 12.15
C THR A 213 7.21 4.11 12.23
N PHE A 214 6.55 3.65 13.29
CA PHE A 214 5.13 3.90 13.57
C PHE A 214 4.96 4.74 14.83
N ASN A 215 3.96 5.62 14.83
CA ASN A 215 3.50 6.40 15.98
C ASN A 215 4.59 7.25 16.66
N SER A 216 5.55 7.80 15.90
CA SER A 216 6.57 8.68 16.48
C SER A 216 5.96 10.00 17.00
N GLY A 217 4.89 10.49 16.36
CA GLY A 217 4.26 11.77 16.72
C GLY A 217 5.13 12.99 16.39
N ASP A 218 6.23 12.79 15.67
CA ASP A 218 7.16 13.87 15.34
C ASP A 218 6.48 14.95 14.51
N ALA A 219 6.73 16.21 14.88
CA ALA A 219 6.18 17.36 14.17
C ALA A 219 6.88 17.55 12.82
N ILE A 220 6.06 17.71 11.76
CA ILE A 220 6.50 17.99 10.40
C ILE A 220 5.94 19.32 9.95
N SER A 221 6.78 20.19 9.39
CA SER A 221 6.38 21.46 8.79
C SER A 221 7.19 21.72 7.52
N GLY A 222 6.51 22.13 6.45
CA GLY A 222 7.13 22.47 5.17
C GLY A 222 7.47 21.26 4.30
N SER A 223 8.17 20.25 4.83
CA SER A 223 8.53 19.05 4.05
C SER A 223 8.71 17.81 4.89
N VAL A 224 8.58 16.65 4.26
CA VAL A 224 8.91 15.33 4.80
C VAL A 224 9.77 14.55 3.81
N THR A 225 10.86 13.95 4.26
CA THR A 225 11.66 13.05 3.42
C THR A 225 11.19 11.62 3.62
N VAL A 226 10.55 11.07 2.60
CA VAL A 226 10.05 9.68 2.59
C VAL A 226 11.16 8.77 2.07
N PRO A 227 11.62 7.78 2.84
CA PRO A 227 12.65 6.86 2.39
C PRO A 227 12.28 6.15 1.09
N GLU A 228 13.27 5.60 0.40
CA GLU A 228 13.04 4.78 -0.79
C GLU A 228 12.18 3.54 -0.47
N LEU A 229 11.36 3.12 -1.44
CA LEU A 229 10.51 1.92 -1.37
C LEU A 229 9.71 1.85 -0.06
N SER A 230 9.12 2.98 0.34
CA SER A 230 8.41 3.09 1.62
C SER A 230 7.20 4.03 1.56
N MET A 231 6.55 4.19 2.69
CA MET A 231 5.38 5.02 2.88
C MET A 231 5.60 6.02 4.01
N ALA A 232 4.97 7.19 3.88
CA ALA A 232 4.71 8.09 4.99
C ALA A 232 3.21 8.29 5.20
N ILE A 233 2.79 8.37 6.46
CA ILE A 233 1.45 8.82 6.86
C ILE A 233 1.63 9.95 7.87
N LEU A 234 1.09 11.11 7.52
CA LEU A 234 1.04 12.28 8.40
C LEU A 234 -0.41 12.53 8.80
N TYR A 235 -0.62 13.13 9.97
CA TYR A 235 -1.97 13.44 10.45
C TYR A 235 -2.06 14.80 11.15
N GLN A 236 -3.27 15.31 11.23
CA GLN A 236 -3.70 16.45 12.06
C GLN A 236 -4.91 16.01 12.88
N GLU A 237 -4.95 16.43 14.15
CA GLU A 237 -6.07 16.25 15.05
C GLU A 237 -7.14 17.31 14.89
#